data_397b73616aaf8538b4274b98a5b28fae
#
_entry.id   397b73616aaf8538b4274b98a5b28fae
#
_cell.length_a   1.000
_cell.length_b   1.000
_cell.length_c   1.000
_cell.angle_alpha   90.00
_cell.angle_beta   90.00
_cell.angle_gamma   90.00
#
_symmetry.space_group_name_H-M   'P 1'
#
loop_
_entity.id
_entity.type
_entity.pdbx_description
1 polymer ?
#
loop_
_entity_poly.entity_id
_entity_poly.type
_entity_poly.pdbx_seq_one_letter_code
_entity_poly.pdbx_strand_id
1 'polypeptide(L)' 'MRYFYEYKYKSGRKGGGQNLENIIIRDNKIILKGVDIFPTYYDEEYHYWTQTLDMNEIEYLKITPMKEVE' A
#
# COMPACT_ATOMS: atom_id res chain seq x y z
N MET A 1 -1.30 8.82 -9.36
CA MET A 1 -0.66 7.53 -9.73
C MET A 1 -0.76 6.58 -8.56
N ARG A 2 -0.99 5.30 -8.85
CA ARG A 2 -1.07 4.27 -7.83
C ARG A 2 0.08 3.31 -7.94
N TYR A 3 0.36 2.57 -6.86
CA TYR A 3 1.54 1.72 -6.78
C TYR A 3 1.18 0.35 -6.23
N PHE A 4 1.94 -0.66 -6.69
CA PHE A 4 2.06 -1.93 -5.99
C PHE A 4 3.08 -1.77 -4.89
N TYR A 5 2.90 -2.49 -3.78
CA TYR A 5 3.90 -2.52 -2.72
C TYR A 5 4.12 -3.95 -2.25
N GLU A 6 5.33 -4.19 -1.78
CA GLU A 6 5.75 -5.49 -1.27
C GLU A 6 6.69 -5.25 -0.10
N TYR A 7 6.49 -5.96 0.98
CA TYR A 7 7.36 -5.82 2.14
C TYR A 7 7.71 -7.17 2.72
N LYS A 8 8.82 -7.19 3.47
CA LYS A 8 9.24 -8.36 4.21
C LYS A 8 9.70 -7.92 5.60
N TYR A 9 9.20 -8.62 6.60
CA TYR A 9 9.66 -8.44 7.97
C TYR A 9 10.96 -9.19 8.21
N LYS A 10 11.75 -8.74 9.16
CA LYS A 10 12.97 -9.44 9.58
C LYS A 10 12.69 -10.86 10.05
N SER A 11 11.48 -11.11 10.56
CA SER A 11 11.01 -12.44 10.94
C SER A 11 10.79 -13.38 9.75
N GLY A 12 10.79 -12.86 8.54
CA GLY A 12 10.55 -13.65 7.32
C GLY A 12 9.13 -13.51 6.76
N ARG A 13 8.20 -12.91 7.51
CA ARG A 13 6.84 -12.70 7.00
C ARG A 13 6.86 -11.72 5.83
N LYS A 14 6.08 -12.02 4.81
CA LYS A 14 5.94 -11.16 3.64
C LYS A 14 4.51 -10.71 3.49
N GLY A 15 4.33 -9.56 2.88
CA GLY A 15 3.03 -9.05 2.53
C GLY A 15 3.15 -8.06 1.39
N GLY A 16 2.01 -7.55 0.97
CA GLY A 16 1.96 -6.58 -0.11
C GLY A 16 0.55 -6.34 -0.56
N GLY A 17 0.42 -5.51 -1.58
CA GLY A 17 -0.88 -5.16 -2.12
C GLY A 17 -0.77 -4.20 -3.28
N GLN A 18 -1.90 -3.62 -3.62
CA GLN A 18 -2.01 -2.69 -4.73
C GLN A 18 -2.84 -1.48 -4.34
N ASN A 19 -2.92 -0.52 -5.24
CA ASN A 19 -3.69 0.72 -5.04
C ASN A 19 -3.13 1.60 -3.92
N LEU A 20 -1.82 1.51 -3.66
CA LEU A 20 -1.15 2.41 -2.74
C LEU A 20 -1.08 3.81 -3.36
N GLU A 21 -1.48 4.82 -2.62
CA GLU A 21 -1.47 6.20 -3.08
C GLU A 21 -0.46 7.07 -2.35
N ASN A 22 -0.21 6.80 -1.07
CA ASN A 22 0.62 7.67 -0.26
C ASN A 22 1.38 6.89 0.79
N ILE A 23 2.54 7.41 1.16
CA ILE A 23 3.40 6.85 2.21
C ILE A 23 3.80 7.97 3.14
N ILE A 24 3.59 7.76 4.44
CA ILE A 24 4.00 8.71 5.47
C ILE A 24 4.96 7.97 6.40
N ILE A 25 6.12 8.57 6.66
CA ILE A 25 7.08 8.02 7.60
C ILE A 25 7.14 8.93 8.80
N ARG A 26 6.80 8.40 9.97
CA ARG A 26 6.74 9.16 11.22
C ARG A 26 6.94 8.25 12.42
N ASP A 27 7.72 8.68 13.40
CA ASP A 27 7.90 7.99 14.68
C ASP A 27 8.29 6.51 14.51
N ASN A 28 9.22 6.22 13.59
CA ASN A 28 9.65 4.86 13.27
C ASN A 28 8.52 3.98 12.73
N LYS A 29 7.50 4.59 12.16
CA LYS A 29 6.39 3.89 11.51
C LYS A 29 6.33 4.27 10.04
N ILE A 30 5.99 3.29 9.22
CA ILE A 30 5.67 3.52 7.81
C ILE A 30 4.18 3.36 7.66
N ILE A 31 3.51 4.44 7.32
CA ILE A 31 2.05 4.44 7.16
C ILE A 31 1.72 4.42 5.68
N LEU A 32 1.11 3.34 5.24
CA LEU A 32 0.70 3.15 3.85
C LEU A 32 -0.77 3.48 3.74
N LYS A 33 -1.12 4.33 2.78
CA LYS A 33 -2.51 4.71 2.53
C LYS A 33 -2.87 4.45 1.08
N GLY A 34 -4.03 3.90 0.88
CA GLY A 34 -4.50 3.62 -0.46
C GLY A 34 -6.01 3.62 -0.55
N VAL A 35 -6.51 3.32 -1.74
CA VAL A 35 -7.94 3.26 -1.99
C VAL A 35 -8.22 2.13 -2.97
N ASP A 36 -9.14 1.25 -2.60
CA ASP A 36 -9.68 0.24 -3.49
C ASP A 36 -10.94 0.78 -4.14
N ILE A 37 -11.03 0.63 -5.45
CA ILE A 37 -12.14 1.15 -6.24
C ILE A 37 -12.94 -0.03 -6.76
N PHE A 38 -14.22 -0.09 -6.38
CA PHE A 38 -15.13 -1.15 -6.81
C PHE A 38 -16.21 -0.57 -7.71
N PRO A 39 -16.35 -1.05 -8.96
CA PRO A 39 -17.44 -0.60 -9.81
C PRO A 39 -18.77 -1.09 -9.27
N THR A 40 -19.75 -0.21 -9.28
CA THR A 40 -21.14 -0.56 -8.95
C THR A 40 -22.00 -0.39 -10.19
N TYR A 41 -23.29 -0.67 -10.07
CA TYR A 41 -24.20 -0.59 -11.20
C TYR A 41 -24.32 0.85 -11.76
N TYR A 42 -24.27 1.84 -10.88
CA TYR A 42 -24.44 3.24 -11.28
C TYR A 42 -23.18 4.09 -11.19
N ASP A 43 -22.16 3.64 -10.41
CA ASP A 43 -21.03 4.48 -10.09
C ASP A 43 -19.86 3.62 -9.61
N GLU A 44 -18.92 4.23 -8.94
CA GLU A 44 -17.78 3.54 -8.32
C GLU A 44 -17.81 3.76 -6.81
N GLU A 45 -17.43 2.75 -6.08
CA GLU A 45 -17.29 2.79 -4.62
C GLU A 45 -15.82 2.86 -4.26
N TYR A 46 -15.46 3.80 -3.38
CA TYR A 46 -14.07 4.02 -2.94
C TYR A 46 -13.91 3.55 -1.51
N HIS A 47 -13.03 2.58 -1.30
CA HIS A 47 -12.75 2.03 0.03
C HIS A 47 -11.32 2.40 0.42
N TYR A 48 -11.20 3.40 1.29
CA TYR A 48 -9.90 3.87 1.77
C TYR A 48 -9.36 2.95 2.84
N TRP A 49 -8.07 2.68 2.78
CA TRP A 49 -7.42 1.81 3.75
C TRP A 49 -6.10 2.41 4.22
N THR A 50 -5.70 2.01 5.42
CA THR A 50 -4.43 2.41 6.02
C THR A 50 -3.77 1.18 6.62
N GLN A 51 -2.47 1.04 6.40
CA GLN A 51 -1.68 -0.02 7.00
C GLN A 51 -0.43 0.59 7.59
N THR A 52 -0.08 0.18 8.81
CA THR A 52 1.10 0.68 9.50
C THR A 52 2.13 -0.44 9.65
N LEU A 53 3.37 -0.13 9.26
CA LEU A 53 4.50 -1.04 9.40
C LEU A 53 5.50 -0.42 10.38
N ASP A 54 6.12 -1.27 11.22
CA ASP A 54 7.17 -0.83 12.13
C ASP A 54 8.52 -0.85 11.40
N MET A 55 9.15 0.32 11.26
CA MET A 55 10.43 0.43 10.56
C MET A 55 11.51 -0.45 11.15
N ASN A 56 11.48 -0.69 12.46
CA ASN A 56 12.50 -1.50 13.11
C ASN A 56 12.36 -2.99 12.79
N GLU A 57 11.19 -3.40 12.33
CA GLU A 57 10.90 -4.81 12.05
C GLU A 57 10.88 -5.13 10.56
N ILE A 58 10.92 -4.11 9.71
CA ILE A 58 10.89 -4.27 8.26
C ILE A 58 12.30 -4.48 7.73
N GLU A 59 12.48 -5.53 6.92
CA GLU A 59 13.72 -5.78 6.20
C GLU A 59 13.78 -4.95 4.94
N TYR A 60 12.68 -4.90 4.18
CA TYR A 60 12.56 -4.05 3.00
C TYR A 60 11.12 -3.70 2.71
N LEU A 61 10.95 -2.62 1.98
CA LEU A 61 9.68 -2.20 1.38
C LEU A 61 9.98 -1.81 -0.07
N LYS A 62 9.30 -2.45 -0.99
CA LYS A 62 9.49 -2.22 -2.43
C LYS A 62 8.22 -1.61 -3.01
N ILE A 63 8.37 -0.52 -3.74
CA ILE A 63 7.25 0.20 -4.35
C ILE A 63 7.43 0.16 -5.86
N THR A 64 6.40 -0.24 -6.58
CA THR A 64 6.42 -0.34 -8.03
C THR A 64 5.21 0.38 -8.62
N PRO A 65 5.40 1.30 -9.57
CA PRO A 65 4.27 1.98 -10.21
C PRO A 65 3.34 1.00 -10.89
N MET A 66 2.04 1.23 -10.73
CA MET A 66 1.03 0.48 -11.48
C MET A 66 0.91 1.08 -12.88
N LYS A 67 0.81 0.22 -13.87
CA LYS A 67 0.54 0.69 -15.23
C LYS A 67 -0.91 1.16 -15.31
N GLU A 68 -1.08 2.37 -15.79
CA GLU A 68 -2.40 2.86 -16.12
C GLU A 68 -2.77 2.38 -17.51
N VAL A 69 -3.99 1.88 -17.64
CA VAL A 69 -4.52 1.48 -18.93
C VAL A 69 -5.16 2.72 -19.56
N GLU A 70 -4.60 3.14 -20.63
CA GLU A 70 -5.15 4.26 -21.40
C GLU A 70 -6.26 3.78 -22.35
#